data_172816ccb24d0303a20c8b11854e3353
#
_entry.id   172816ccb24d0303a20c8b11854e3353
#
_cell.length_a   1.000
_cell.length_b   1.000
_cell.length_c   1.000
_cell.angle_alpha   90.00
_cell.angle_beta   90.00
_cell.angle_gamma   90.00
#
_symmetry.space_group_name_H-M   'P 1'
#
loop_
_entity.id
_entity.type
_entity.pdbx_description
1 polymer ?
#
loop_
_entity_poly.entity_id
_entity_poly.type
_entity_poly.pdbx_seq_one_letter_code
_entity_poly.pdbx_strand_id
1 'polypeptide(L)'
;SSNIDVNVSIGTIFSIMKKNELALEKAFIQKGSNQKASGFFVYGPQTTLLITIGHGTALFALDELKNQFYLIKEKIIIPKSTSEFAINAAYQRFWNSATSKYIQNCQDGEEGPRKKNFGMRWVGSLVADASRILIRGGIFLYPADNRKKYKEGRLRLTYEANPMAFLVEEAKGKATDGNESILNLEVREIHQRSPLIFGSSEEVLEFKKFY
;
A
#
# COMPACT_ATOMS: atom_id res chain seq x y z
N SER A 1 -11.11 9.72 9.79
CA SER A 1 -11.49 8.75 8.75
C SER A 1 -12.98 8.46 8.85
N SER A 2 -13.71 8.48 7.74
CA SER A 2 -15.13 8.09 7.68
C SER A 2 -15.37 6.62 8.08
N ASN A 3 -14.33 5.81 8.14
CA ASN A 3 -14.39 4.42 8.59
C ASN A 3 -14.62 4.28 10.11
N ILE A 4 -14.24 5.28 10.91
CA ILE A 4 -14.47 5.28 12.37
C ILE A 4 -15.97 5.28 12.66
N ASP A 5 -16.72 6.09 11.95
CA ASP A 5 -18.15 6.30 12.19
C ASP A 5 -18.99 5.04 11.95
N VAL A 6 -18.50 4.11 11.17
CA VAL A 6 -19.18 2.88 10.77
C VAL A 6 -18.47 1.61 11.26
N ASN A 7 -17.55 1.76 12.20
CA ASN A 7 -16.81 0.66 12.85
C ASN A 7 -16.06 -0.26 11.87
N VAL A 8 -15.58 0.28 10.76
CA VAL A 8 -14.65 -0.44 9.87
C VAL A 8 -13.24 -0.30 10.42
N SER A 9 -12.44 -1.36 10.30
CA SER A 9 -11.05 -1.37 10.76
C SER A 9 -10.27 -0.15 10.26
N ILE A 10 -9.65 0.55 11.20
CA ILE A 10 -8.77 1.70 10.99
C ILE A 10 -7.38 1.39 11.51
N GLY A 11 -6.46 2.34 11.43
CA GLY A 11 -5.13 2.13 11.98
C GLY A 11 -4.29 3.39 12.04
N THR A 12 -3.09 3.22 12.55
CA THR A 12 -2.05 4.24 12.61
C THR A 12 -0.87 3.81 11.75
N ILE A 13 -0.43 4.67 10.85
CA ILE A 13 0.75 4.45 10.01
C ILE A 13 1.88 5.31 10.56
N PHE A 14 3.08 4.76 10.64
CA PHE A 14 4.27 5.49 11.06
C PHE A 14 5.48 5.16 10.20
N SER A 15 6.42 6.09 10.17
CA SER A 15 7.75 5.85 9.61
C SER A 15 8.82 6.56 10.46
N ILE A 16 10.00 5.96 10.50
CA ILE A 16 11.17 6.50 11.19
C ILE A 16 12.22 6.81 10.14
N MET A 17 12.60 8.08 10.07
CA MET A 17 13.62 8.56 9.15
C MET A 17 14.92 8.81 9.91
N LYS A 18 16.04 8.70 9.20
CA LYS A 18 17.31 9.15 9.78
C LYS A 18 17.26 10.66 10.00
N LYS A 19 17.57 11.08 11.22
CA LYS A 19 17.72 12.52 11.52
C LYS A 19 18.83 13.11 10.64
N ASN A 20 18.54 14.21 10.00
CA ASN A 20 19.51 15.05 9.32
C ASN A 20 19.73 16.33 10.13
N GLU A 21 20.71 17.16 9.78
CA GLU A 21 21.02 18.41 10.46
C GLU A 21 20.06 19.55 10.14
N LEU A 22 19.04 19.28 9.32
CA LEU A 22 18.03 20.26 8.91
C LEU A 22 17.00 20.49 10.00
N ALA A 23 16.29 21.62 9.92
CA ALA A 23 15.14 21.90 10.75
C ALA A 23 14.12 20.74 10.68
N LEU A 24 13.40 20.50 11.80
CA LEU A 24 12.51 19.34 11.98
C LEU A 24 11.55 19.11 10.80
N GLU A 25 10.96 20.17 10.26
CA GLU A 25 10.06 20.10 9.11
C GLU A 25 10.74 19.58 7.83
N LYS A 26 12.00 19.95 7.62
CA LYS A 26 12.81 19.51 6.47
C LYS A 26 13.39 18.11 6.65
N ALA A 27 13.43 17.60 7.88
CA ALA A 27 13.93 16.27 8.18
C ALA A 27 13.12 15.16 7.51
N PHE A 28 11.85 15.41 7.19
CA PHE A 28 10.96 14.47 6.50
C PHE A 28 10.93 14.63 4.96
N ILE A 29 11.57 15.66 4.42
CA ILE A 29 11.67 15.90 2.98
C ILE A 29 12.86 15.11 2.44
N GLN A 30 12.69 13.81 2.31
CA GLN A 30 13.69 12.88 1.78
C GLN A 30 13.02 11.66 1.18
N LYS A 31 13.72 10.94 0.31
CA LYS A 31 13.20 9.74 -0.35
C LYS A 31 12.75 8.67 0.64
N GLY A 32 11.73 7.92 0.26
CA GLY A 32 11.24 6.79 1.05
C GLY A 32 12.28 5.71 1.31
N SER A 33 13.28 5.56 0.44
CA SER A 33 14.42 4.65 0.61
C SER A 33 15.32 4.98 1.81
N ASN A 34 15.23 6.19 2.37
CA ASN A 34 15.98 6.60 3.56
C ASN A 34 15.32 6.19 4.89
N GLN A 35 14.15 5.59 4.86
CA GLN A 35 13.46 5.09 6.05
C GLN A 35 14.34 4.06 6.79
N LYS A 36 14.32 4.12 8.12
CA LYS A 36 15.00 3.15 9.01
C LYS A 36 14.02 2.13 9.55
N ALA A 37 12.77 2.53 9.72
CA ALA A 37 11.68 1.65 10.07
C ALA A 37 10.37 2.23 9.53
N SER A 38 9.42 1.38 9.29
CA SER A 38 8.03 1.75 9.05
C SER A 38 7.10 0.68 9.59
N GLY A 39 5.87 1.07 9.87
CA GLY A 39 4.87 0.13 10.34
C GLY A 39 3.48 0.73 10.32
N PHE A 40 2.51 -0.14 10.54
CA PHE A 40 1.16 0.29 10.82
C PHE A 40 0.46 -0.67 11.80
N PHE A 41 -0.38 -0.06 12.60
CA PHE A 41 -1.35 -0.80 13.43
C PHE A 41 -2.65 -0.98 12.66
N VAL A 42 -3.31 -2.09 12.87
CA VAL A 42 -4.71 -2.32 12.48
C VAL A 42 -5.55 -2.47 13.74
N TYR A 43 -6.52 -1.61 13.90
CA TYR A 43 -7.55 -1.68 14.93
C TYR A 43 -8.81 -2.28 14.30
N GLY A 44 -8.99 -3.58 14.48
CA GLY A 44 -10.05 -4.37 13.86
C GLY A 44 -10.48 -5.50 14.78
N PRO A 45 -10.89 -6.65 14.23
CA PRO A 45 -11.22 -7.83 15.04
C PRO A 45 -10.10 -8.27 15.98
N GLN A 46 -8.86 -7.93 15.64
CA GLN A 46 -7.68 -8.06 16.47
C GLN A 46 -6.78 -6.84 16.25
N THR A 47 -6.19 -6.31 17.30
CA THR A 47 -5.16 -5.28 17.16
C THR A 47 -3.85 -5.94 16.74
N THR A 48 -3.37 -5.57 15.56
CA THR A 48 -2.12 -6.09 15.00
C THR A 48 -1.15 -4.97 14.65
N LEU A 49 0.13 -5.28 14.64
CA LEU A 49 1.22 -4.43 14.20
C LEU A 49 2.00 -5.13 13.09
N LEU A 50 2.10 -4.51 11.95
CA LEU A 50 3.03 -4.88 10.88
C LEU A 50 4.16 -3.87 10.88
N ILE A 51 5.40 -4.36 10.93
CA ILE A 51 6.59 -3.51 11.07
C ILE A 51 7.77 -4.06 10.29
N THR A 52 8.57 -3.17 9.73
CA THR A 52 9.90 -3.47 9.20
C THR A 52 10.95 -2.51 9.75
N ILE A 53 12.15 -3.03 9.92
CA ILE A 53 13.37 -2.27 10.23
C ILE A 53 14.44 -2.46 9.14
N GLY A 54 14.02 -2.87 7.91
CA GLY A 54 14.89 -3.10 6.76
C GLY A 54 15.45 -4.53 6.65
N HIS A 55 14.90 -5.48 7.39
CA HIS A 55 15.33 -6.89 7.38
C HIS A 55 14.15 -7.87 7.25
N GLY A 56 13.16 -7.49 6.45
CA GLY A 56 11.89 -8.19 6.29
C GLY A 56 10.76 -7.52 7.09
N THR A 57 9.53 -7.94 6.86
CA THR A 57 8.33 -7.42 7.52
C THR A 57 7.80 -8.44 8.50
N ALA A 58 7.64 -8.06 9.76
CA ALA A 58 7.11 -8.89 10.84
C ALA A 58 5.66 -8.53 11.17
N LEU A 59 4.90 -9.52 11.66
CA LEU A 59 3.54 -9.37 12.17
C LEU A 59 3.51 -9.69 13.66
N PHE A 60 2.94 -8.78 14.42
CA PHE A 60 2.64 -8.94 15.85
C PHE A 60 1.14 -8.80 16.09
N ALA A 61 0.64 -9.44 17.13
CA ALA A 61 -0.71 -9.27 17.65
C ALA A 61 -0.67 -8.86 19.12
N LEU A 62 -1.63 -8.00 19.50
CA LEU A 62 -1.79 -7.57 20.89
C LEU A 62 -2.54 -8.62 21.71
N ASP A 63 -1.95 -9.06 22.81
CA ASP A 63 -2.69 -9.70 23.92
C ASP A 63 -3.23 -8.60 24.83
N GLU A 64 -4.52 -8.39 24.78
CA GLU A 64 -5.18 -7.35 25.57
C GLU A 64 -5.10 -7.63 27.07
N LEU A 65 -5.09 -8.91 27.48
CA LEU A 65 -5.01 -9.29 28.91
C LEU A 65 -3.65 -8.95 29.50
N LYS A 66 -2.59 -9.15 28.73
CA LYS A 66 -1.21 -8.88 29.17
C LYS A 66 -0.72 -7.50 28.76
N ASN A 67 -1.49 -6.79 27.91
CA ASN A 67 -1.08 -5.53 27.29
C ASN A 67 0.30 -5.62 26.61
N GLN A 68 0.53 -6.70 25.87
CA GLN A 68 1.80 -6.99 25.22
C GLN A 68 1.60 -7.46 23.79
N PHE A 69 2.48 -7.04 22.90
CA PHE A 69 2.54 -7.57 21.54
C PHE A 69 3.42 -8.82 21.50
N TYR A 70 2.90 -9.88 20.84
CA TYR A 70 3.74 -11.02 20.54
C TYR A 70 3.90 -11.23 19.05
N LEU A 71 5.08 -11.74 18.69
CA LEU A 71 5.42 -12.10 17.34
C LEU A 71 4.56 -13.26 16.85
N ILE A 72 3.77 -13.00 15.80
CA ILE A 72 2.98 -14.01 15.09
C ILE A 72 3.77 -14.58 13.93
N LYS A 73 4.46 -13.71 13.17
CA LYS A 73 5.26 -14.10 12.00
C LYS A 73 6.46 -13.18 11.85
N GLU A 74 7.65 -13.77 11.91
CA GLU A 74 8.92 -13.03 11.85
C GLU A 74 9.16 -12.41 10.46
N LYS A 75 8.87 -13.16 9.41
CA LYS A 75 9.04 -12.72 8.01
C LYS A 75 7.82 -13.02 7.19
N ILE A 76 7.09 -11.98 6.83
CA ILE A 76 6.03 -12.04 5.85
C ILE A 76 6.67 -12.04 4.47
N ILE A 77 6.19 -12.93 3.59
CA ILE A 77 6.53 -12.93 2.17
C ILE A 77 5.22 -12.87 1.40
N ILE A 78 5.01 -11.79 0.67
CA ILE A 78 3.85 -11.63 -0.20
C ILE A 78 3.96 -12.66 -1.34
N PRO A 79 2.92 -13.46 -1.60
CA PRO A 79 2.87 -14.31 -2.78
C PRO A 79 3.15 -13.52 -4.07
N LYS A 80 4.06 -13.99 -4.90
CA LYS A 80 4.47 -13.28 -6.13
C LYS A 80 3.30 -13.08 -7.09
N SER A 81 2.46 -14.10 -7.23
CA SER A 81 1.26 -14.12 -8.07
C SER A 81 0.00 -14.03 -7.22
N THR A 82 -1.05 -13.43 -7.76
CA THR A 82 -2.36 -13.33 -7.10
C THR A 82 -3.49 -13.37 -8.11
N SER A 83 -4.72 -13.60 -7.63
CA SER A 83 -5.96 -13.42 -8.36
C SER A 83 -6.92 -12.47 -7.62
N GLU A 84 -6.37 -11.55 -6.83
CA GLU A 84 -7.17 -10.56 -6.11
C GLU A 84 -6.68 -9.15 -6.42
N PHE A 85 -7.61 -8.23 -6.67
CA PHE A 85 -7.33 -6.81 -6.78
C PHE A 85 -8.25 -5.99 -5.88
N ALA A 86 -7.75 -4.84 -5.44
CA ALA A 86 -8.46 -3.89 -4.61
C ALA A 86 -8.42 -2.50 -5.27
N ILE A 87 -9.57 -2.00 -5.69
CA ILE A 87 -9.72 -0.66 -6.26
C ILE A 87 -11.12 -0.12 -5.96
N ASN A 88 -11.27 1.20 -5.82
CA ASN A 88 -12.59 1.80 -5.71
C ASN A 88 -13.26 1.90 -7.10
N ALA A 89 -14.09 0.92 -7.43
CA ALA A 89 -14.78 0.84 -8.72
C ALA A 89 -15.73 2.02 -8.99
N ALA A 90 -16.20 2.73 -7.96
CA ALA A 90 -17.05 3.92 -8.15
C ALA A 90 -16.34 5.06 -8.92
N TYR A 91 -15.02 5.00 -9.01
CA TYR A 91 -14.22 6.00 -9.75
C TYR A 91 -13.82 5.56 -11.16
N GLN A 92 -14.33 4.44 -11.66
CA GLN A 92 -14.00 3.89 -12.98
C GLN A 92 -14.06 4.94 -14.11
N ARG A 93 -15.08 5.79 -14.12
CA ARG A 93 -15.24 6.85 -15.13
C ARG A 93 -14.15 7.92 -15.11
N PHE A 94 -13.31 7.96 -14.09
CA PHE A 94 -12.23 8.93 -13.94
C PHE A 94 -10.85 8.33 -14.10
N TRP A 95 -10.74 6.99 -14.17
CA TRP A 95 -9.45 6.33 -14.33
C TRP A 95 -8.77 6.73 -15.64
N ASN A 96 -7.44 6.72 -15.63
CA ASN A 96 -6.68 6.81 -16.86
C ASN A 96 -6.79 5.52 -17.68
N SER A 97 -6.35 5.58 -18.94
CA SER A 97 -6.42 4.44 -19.87
C SER A 97 -5.67 3.21 -19.34
N ALA A 98 -4.51 3.40 -18.71
CA ALA A 98 -3.70 2.31 -18.16
C ALA A 98 -4.47 1.53 -17.08
N THR A 99 -5.00 2.23 -16.08
CA THR A 99 -5.80 1.63 -15.02
C THR A 99 -7.04 0.93 -15.56
N SER A 100 -7.75 1.58 -16.50
CA SER A 100 -8.97 1.00 -17.10
C SER A 100 -8.68 -0.29 -17.83
N LYS A 101 -7.63 -0.34 -18.66
CA LYS A 101 -7.22 -1.53 -19.40
C LYS A 101 -6.78 -2.67 -18.47
N TYR A 102 -5.99 -2.36 -17.45
CA TYR A 102 -5.56 -3.38 -16.48
C TYR A 102 -6.76 -4.00 -15.75
N ILE A 103 -7.68 -3.17 -15.25
CA ILE A 103 -8.87 -3.69 -14.55
C ILE A 103 -9.78 -4.47 -15.50
N GLN A 104 -9.96 -4.02 -16.75
CA GLN A 104 -10.71 -4.77 -17.74
C GLN A 104 -10.11 -6.15 -17.95
N ASN A 105 -8.78 -6.26 -18.11
CA ASN A 105 -8.11 -7.54 -18.25
C ASN A 105 -8.29 -8.48 -17.04
N CYS A 106 -8.44 -7.93 -15.82
CA CYS A 106 -8.77 -8.71 -14.64
C CYS A 106 -10.24 -9.19 -14.67
N GLN A 107 -11.15 -8.35 -15.17
CA GLN A 107 -12.59 -8.64 -15.25
C GLN A 107 -12.93 -9.62 -16.37
N ASP A 108 -12.17 -9.62 -17.47
CA ASP A 108 -12.36 -10.55 -18.59
C ASP A 108 -12.13 -12.03 -18.21
N GLY A 109 -11.52 -12.26 -17.05
CA GLY A 109 -11.38 -13.58 -16.46
C GLY A 109 -10.56 -14.58 -17.31
N GLU A 110 -10.96 -15.84 -17.26
CA GLU A 110 -10.29 -16.93 -18.00
C GLU A 110 -10.42 -16.78 -19.52
N GLU A 111 -11.45 -16.15 -20.00
CA GLU A 111 -11.67 -15.90 -21.43
C GLU A 111 -10.79 -14.76 -21.94
N GLY A 112 -10.39 -13.84 -21.06
CA GLY A 112 -9.56 -12.68 -21.36
C GLY A 112 -8.07 -12.99 -21.50
N PRO A 113 -7.24 -11.95 -21.70
CA PRO A 113 -5.80 -12.11 -21.96
C PRO A 113 -5.03 -12.70 -20.77
N ARG A 114 -5.56 -12.56 -19.54
CA ARG A 114 -4.91 -13.05 -18.31
C ARG A 114 -5.12 -14.54 -18.08
N LYS A 115 -6.07 -15.18 -18.77
CA LYS A 115 -6.43 -16.60 -18.63
C LYS A 115 -6.66 -17.04 -17.18
N LYS A 116 -7.26 -16.15 -16.38
CA LYS A 116 -7.37 -16.31 -14.94
C LYS A 116 -8.51 -15.45 -14.37
N ASN A 117 -9.33 -16.03 -13.51
CA ASN A 117 -10.38 -15.30 -12.80
C ASN A 117 -9.80 -14.48 -11.63
N PHE A 118 -10.23 -13.25 -11.51
CA PHE A 118 -9.85 -12.34 -10.42
C PHE A 118 -11.05 -12.00 -9.53
N GLY A 119 -10.80 -11.91 -8.23
CA GLY A 119 -11.76 -11.39 -7.26
C GLY A 119 -11.43 -9.95 -6.85
N MET A 120 -12.44 -9.07 -6.84
CA MET A 120 -12.28 -7.73 -6.27
C MET A 120 -12.51 -7.77 -4.76
N ARG A 121 -11.57 -7.23 -3.99
CA ARG A 121 -11.66 -7.10 -2.52
C ARG A 121 -11.23 -5.71 -2.09
N TRP A 122 -12.18 -4.83 -1.90
CA TRP A 122 -11.98 -3.45 -1.49
C TRP A 122 -12.65 -3.20 -0.14
N VAL A 123 -11.86 -2.94 0.90
CA VAL A 123 -12.36 -2.53 2.23
C VAL A 123 -12.50 -1.01 2.30
N GLY A 124 -11.61 -0.28 1.64
CA GLY A 124 -11.58 1.18 1.70
C GLY A 124 -10.83 1.73 2.91
N SER A 125 -10.15 0.87 3.65
CA SER A 125 -9.20 1.21 4.69
C SER A 125 -7.81 0.77 4.25
N LEU A 126 -6.87 1.72 4.09
CA LEU A 126 -5.54 1.42 3.58
C LEU A 126 -4.83 0.33 4.42
N VAL A 127 -4.90 0.44 5.74
CA VAL A 127 -4.24 -0.53 6.63
C VAL A 127 -4.90 -1.90 6.58
N ALA A 128 -6.22 -1.98 6.43
CA ALA A 128 -6.93 -3.25 6.34
C ALA A 128 -6.65 -3.96 5.01
N ASP A 129 -6.71 -3.22 3.89
CA ASP A 129 -6.35 -3.75 2.57
C ASP A 129 -4.88 -4.16 2.51
N ALA A 130 -3.96 -3.34 3.06
CA ALA A 130 -2.54 -3.63 3.11
C ALA A 130 -2.22 -4.87 3.97
N SER A 131 -2.83 -5.00 5.15
CA SER A 131 -2.65 -6.18 6.02
C SER A 131 -3.06 -7.46 5.30
N ARG A 132 -4.22 -7.47 4.63
CA ARG A 132 -4.67 -8.60 3.83
C ARG A 132 -3.68 -8.95 2.72
N ILE A 133 -3.21 -7.95 1.98
CA ILE A 133 -2.29 -8.15 0.85
C ILE A 133 -0.93 -8.65 1.31
N LEU A 134 -0.40 -8.13 2.41
CA LEU A 134 0.86 -8.59 3.00
C LEU A 134 0.81 -10.08 3.37
N ILE A 135 -0.34 -10.56 3.85
CA ILE A 135 -0.50 -11.95 4.30
C ILE A 135 -0.89 -12.90 3.15
N ARG A 136 -1.81 -12.47 2.29
CA ARG A 136 -2.49 -13.32 1.32
C ARG A 136 -2.07 -13.08 -0.13
N GLY A 137 -1.44 -11.97 -0.41
CA GLY A 137 -1.24 -11.46 -1.76
C GLY A 137 -2.42 -10.63 -2.24
N GLY A 138 -2.27 -10.05 -3.40
CA GLY A 138 -3.21 -9.13 -4.01
C GLY A 138 -2.50 -7.94 -4.61
N ILE A 139 -3.25 -7.10 -5.31
CA ILE A 139 -2.78 -5.78 -5.73
C ILE A 139 -3.76 -4.72 -5.25
N PHE A 140 -3.24 -3.71 -4.56
CA PHE A 140 -3.98 -2.50 -4.19
C PHE A 140 -3.71 -1.41 -5.21
N LEU A 141 -4.78 -0.75 -5.67
CA LEU A 141 -4.69 0.32 -6.64
C LEU A 141 -5.41 1.57 -6.13
N TYR A 142 -4.63 2.60 -5.90
CA TYR A 142 -5.15 3.95 -5.67
C TYR A 142 -4.46 4.92 -6.62
N PRO A 143 -4.78 4.82 -7.94
CA PRO A 143 -4.10 5.57 -8.98
C PRO A 143 -4.46 7.05 -8.93
N ALA A 144 -3.70 7.86 -9.66
CA ALA A 144 -4.14 9.16 -10.10
C ALA A 144 -5.39 9.03 -11.00
N ASP A 145 -6.19 10.07 -11.06
CA ASP A 145 -7.36 10.08 -11.92
C ASP A 145 -7.51 11.44 -12.67
N ASN A 146 -8.39 11.47 -13.66
CA ASN A 146 -8.55 12.60 -14.56
C ASN A 146 -9.15 13.87 -13.92
N ARG A 147 -9.57 13.80 -12.65
CA ARG A 147 -10.08 14.96 -11.92
C ARG A 147 -8.93 15.87 -11.50
N LYS A 148 -9.06 17.19 -11.72
CA LYS A 148 -8.03 18.20 -11.39
C LYS A 148 -7.44 18.00 -9.98
N LYS A 149 -8.28 17.71 -8.98
CA LYS A 149 -7.88 17.53 -7.57
C LYS A 149 -7.01 16.29 -7.33
N TYR A 150 -7.06 15.29 -8.19
CA TYR A 150 -6.47 13.96 -7.99
C TYR A 150 -5.48 13.54 -9.07
N LYS A 151 -5.04 14.48 -9.90
CA LYS A 151 -4.02 14.25 -10.95
C LYS A 151 -2.69 13.75 -10.37
N GLU A 152 -2.36 14.16 -9.15
CA GLU A 152 -1.15 13.73 -8.44
C GLU A 152 -1.43 12.63 -7.41
N GLY A 153 -2.55 11.92 -7.56
CA GLY A 153 -2.96 10.90 -6.61
C GLY A 153 -3.73 11.48 -5.41
N ARG A 154 -3.94 10.64 -4.41
CA ARG A 154 -4.76 10.97 -3.23
C ARG A 154 -4.03 10.80 -1.92
N LEU A 155 -3.20 9.77 -1.82
CA LEU A 155 -2.44 9.44 -0.62
C LEU A 155 -1.23 10.37 -0.49
N ARG A 156 -0.78 10.58 0.73
CA ARG A 156 0.40 11.41 1.00
C ARG A 156 1.64 10.56 0.84
N LEU A 157 2.61 11.09 0.09
CA LEU A 157 3.83 10.36 -0.20
C LEU A 157 4.61 10.05 1.08
N THR A 158 4.79 11.03 1.95
CA THR A 158 5.70 10.95 3.10
C THR A 158 5.22 9.99 4.18
N TYR A 159 3.94 10.04 4.55
CA TYR A 159 3.43 9.35 5.74
C TYR A 159 2.32 8.32 5.47
N GLU A 160 2.00 8.05 4.18
CA GLU A 160 1.12 6.95 3.77
C GLU A 160 1.83 6.06 2.74
N ALA A 161 2.22 6.58 1.56
CA ALA A 161 2.74 5.76 0.48
C ALA A 161 4.15 5.20 0.79
N ASN A 162 5.08 6.03 1.28
CA ASN A 162 6.44 5.59 1.62
C ASN A 162 6.47 4.51 2.71
N PRO A 163 5.78 4.66 3.87
CA PRO A 163 5.73 3.59 4.87
C PRO A 163 5.17 2.28 4.33
N MET A 164 4.08 2.35 3.55
CA MET A 164 3.49 1.15 2.94
C MET A 164 4.42 0.51 1.92
N ALA A 165 5.08 1.31 1.08
CA ALA A 165 6.03 0.81 0.09
C ALA A 165 7.20 0.09 0.75
N PHE A 166 7.75 0.64 1.83
CA PHE A 166 8.87 0.01 2.53
C PHE A 166 8.47 -1.35 3.13
N LEU A 167 7.33 -1.43 3.81
CA LEU A 167 6.78 -2.69 4.33
C LEU A 167 6.59 -3.74 3.23
N VAL A 168 5.99 -3.32 2.12
CA VAL A 168 5.66 -4.21 0.99
C VAL A 168 6.93 -4.71 0.30
N GLU A 169 7.92 -3.85 0.06
CA GLU A 169 9.18 -4.25 -0.60
C GLU A 169 10.03 -5.16 0.29
N GLU A 170 10.05 -4.90 1.59
CA GLU A 170 10.68 -5.79 2.58
C GLU A 170 9.97 -7.16 2.67
N ALA A 171 8.68 -7.21 2.40
CA ALA A 171 7.90 -8.44 2.26
C ALA A 171 7.97 -9.08 0.85
N LYS A 172 8.92 -8.64 -0.02
CA LYS A 172 9.13 -9.14 -1.39
C LYS A 172 8.00 -8.84 -2.39
N GLY A 173 7.14 -7.89 -2.06
CA GLY A 173 6.21 -7.27 -3.00
C GLY A 173 6.87 -6.13 -3.78
N LYS A 174 6.03 -5.31 -4.43
CA LYS A 174 6.44 -4.08 -5.12
C LYS A 174 5.45 -2.97 -4.84
N ALA A 175 5.96 -1.72 -4.93
CA ALA A 175 5.15 -0.52 -4.82
C ALA A 175 5.56 0.51 -5.87
N THR A 176 4.59 1.11 -6.57
CA THR A 176 4.82 2.06 -7.67
C THR A 176 3.74 3.16 -7.68
N ASP A 177 4.07 4.29 -8.30
CA ASP A 177 3.08 5.33 -8.65
C ASP A 177 2.44 5.06 -10.03
N GLY A 178 2.92 4.01 -10.72
CA GLY A 178 2.64 3.64 -12.10
C GLY A 178 3.90 3.69 -12.97
N ASN A 179 4.75 4.67 -12.78
CA ASN A 179 6.00 4.87 -13.53
C ASN A 179 7.23 4.40 -12.74
N GLU A 180 7.39 4.90 -11.52
CA GLU A 180 8.58 4.66 -10.69
C GLU A 180 8.23 3.88 -9.41
N SER A 181 9.26 3.37 -8.72
CA SER A 181 9.09 2.85 -7.36
C SER A 181 8.80 4.01 -6.41
N ILE A 182 7.80 3.81 -5.54
CA ILE A 182 7.42 4.81 -4.53
C ILE A 182 8.62 5.27 -3.69
N LEU A 183 9.50 4.34 -3.31
CA LEU A 183 10.66 4.64 -2.46
C LEU A 183 11.71 5.55 -3.12
N ASN A 184 11.67 5.67 -4.44
CA ASN A 184 12.61 6.49 -5.21
C ASN A 184 12.07 7.89 -5.53
N LEU A 185 10.78 8.14 -5.31
CA LEU A 185 10.16 9.43 -5.59
C LEU A 185 10.78 10.55 -4.75
N GLU A 186 11.01 11.69 -5.41
CA GLU A 186 11.45 12.90 -4.72
C GLU A 186 10.33 13.48 -3.88
N VAL A 187 10.61 13.73 -2.61
CA VAL A 187 9.71 14.42 -1.69
C VAL A 187 10.02 15.91 -1.74
N ARG A 188 9.04 16.72 -2.15
CA ARG A 188 9.16 18.18 -2.29
C ARG A 188 8.55 18.92 -1.12
N GLU A 189 7.51 18.37 -0.54
CA GLU A 189 6.79 18.92 0.60
C GLU A 189 6.18 17.80 1.46
N ILE A 190 5.91 18.08 2.72
CA ILE A 190 5.45 17.07 3.69
C ILE A 190 4.09 16.47 3.32
N HIS A 191 3.20 17.25 2.69
CA HIS A 191 1.86 16.83 2.31
C HIS A 191 1.72 16.46 0.83
N GLN A 192 2.85 16.32 0.12
CA GLN A 192 2.87 15.86 -1.27
C GLN A 192 2.05 14.60 -1.45
N ARG A 193 1.24 14.60 -2.49
CA ARG A 193 0.41 13.44 -2.85
C ARG A 193 1.11 12.56 -3.87
N SER A 194 0.69 11.30 -3.89
CA SER A 194 1.15 10.30 -4.86
C SER A 194 0.03 9.32 -5.16
N PRO A 195 -0.03 8.77 -6.37
CA PRO A 195 -0.67 7.49 -6.61
C PRO A 195 0.03 6.42 -5.79
N LEU A 196 -0.67 5.35 -5.47
CA LEU A 196 -0.06 4.20 -4.80
C LEU A 196 -0.66 2.91 -5.34
N ILE A 197 0.19 2.11 -5.96
CA ILE A 197 -0.12 0.76 -6.41
C ILE A 197 0.89 -0.17 -5.75
N PHE A 198 0.43 -1.19 -5.03
CA PHE A 198 1.34 -2.10 -4.34
C PHE A 198 0.75 -3.51 -4.20
N GLY A 199 1.61 -4.49 -3.98
CA GLY A 199 1.22 -5.86 -3.66
C GLY A 199 2.13 -6.91 -4.26
N SER A 200 1.52 -8.00 -4.73
CA SER A 200 2.18 -9.12 -5.39
C SER A 200 3.04 -8.65 -6.55
N SER A 201 4.32 -9.02 -6.55
CA SER A 201 5.32 -8.44 -7.44
C SER A 201 5.02 -8.64 -8.92
N GLU A 202 4.50 -9.81 -9.30
CA GLU A 202 4.12 -10.10 -10.70
C GLU A 202 2.93 -9.25 -11.15
N GLU A 203 1.96 -9.00 -10.27
CA GLU A 203 0.80 -8.17 -10.59
C GLU A 203 1.15 -6.68 -10.71
N VAL A 204 2.02 -6.19 -9.84
CA VAL A 204 2.50 -4.80 -9.96
C VAL A 204 3.31 -4.60 -11.23
N LEU A 205 4.15 -5.57 -11.61
CA LEU A 205 4.88 -5.53 -12.88
C LEU A 205 3.94 -5.63 -14.09
N GLU A 206 2.89 -6.44 -14.01
CA GLU A 206 1.88 -6.52 -15.06
C GLU A 206 1.14 -5.19 -15.23
N PHE A 207 0.70 -4.58 -14.12
CA PHE A 207 0.09 -3.25 -14.14
C PHE A 207 0.97 -2.21 -14.83
N LYS A 208 2.26 -2.22 -14.56
CA LYS A 208 3.22 -1.28 -15.16
C LYS A 208 3.35 -1.39 -16.68
N LYS A 209 3.00 -2.51 -17.29
CA LYS A 209 3.02 -2.65 -18.76
C LYS A 209 1.99 -1.77 -19.48
N PHE A 210 1.01 -1.25 -18.74
CA PHE A 210 -0.04 -0.37 -19.29
C PHE A 210 0.33 1.11 -19.18
N TYR A 211 1.38 1.45 -18.42
CA TYR A 211 1.90 2.82 -18.24
C TYR A 211 3.05 3.09 -19.18
#